data_8a99426b4ae9246b63a5a46e40e06046
#
_entry.id   8a99426b4ae9246b63a5a46e40e06046
#
_cell.length_a   1.000
_cell.length_b   1.000
_cell.length_c   1.000
_cell.angle_alpha   90.00
_cell.angle_beta   90.00
_cell.angle_gamma   90.00
#
_symmetry.space_group_name_H-M   'P 1'
#
loop_
_entity.id
_entity.type
_entity.pdbx_description
1 polymer ?
#
loop_
_entity_poly.entity_id
_entity_poly.type
_entity_poly.pdbx_seq_one_letter_code
_entity_poly.pdbx_strand_id
1 'polypeptide(L)'
;MIDFTKELFLDGGMGSLVMERAKIPTGYKIEKLNLENPEIIKSVHDDYINAGSDIIYTNTFGANRYHFDNSTLKRIISAGIDIATGARAHGKFVALDIGPLGKIIGEGGISEQEAYEAFKEIIALAEDKTDLIVIETMTNLAEARLAALAAK
;
A
#
# COMPACT_ATOMS: atom_id res chain seq x y z
N MET A 1 9.40 1.47 -18.54
CA MET A 1 8.39 0.36 -18.55
C MET A 1 9.02 -0.83 -17.86
N ILE A 2 8.27 -1.52 -16.99
CA ILE A 2 8.75 -2.71 -16.27
C ILE A 2 8.90 -3.86 -17.24
N ASP A 3 10.02 -4.54 -17.21
CA ASP A 3 10.30 -5.72 -18.04
C ASP A 3 10.05 -6.99 -17.20
N PHE A 4 8.83 -7.52 -17.28
CA PHE A 4 8.43 -8.74 -16.58
C PHE A 4 9.02 -10.04 -17.14
N THR A 5 9.89 -9.98 -18.16
CA THR A 5 10.64 -11.15 -18.62
C THR A 5 11.90 -11.39 -17.82
N LYS A 6 12.29 -10.44 -16.97
CA LYS A 6 13.44 -10.52 -16.07
C LYS A 6 13.01 -10.90 -14.66
N GLU A 7 13.95 -11.43 -13.90
CA GLU A 7 13.81 -11.59 -12.47
C GLU A 7 13.75 -10.21 -11.81
N LEU A 8 12.72 -9.97 -10.99
CA LEU A 8 12.49 -8.72 -10.27
C LEU A 8 12.36 -9.02 -8.78
N PHE A 9 13.10 -8.30 -7.97
CA PHE A 9 13.06 -8.38 -6.53
C PHE A 9 12.11 -7.31 -5.97
N LEU A 10 11.08 -7.78 -5.29
CA LEU A 10 10.17 -6.91 -4.53
C LEU A 10 10.78 -6.64 -3.15
N ASP A 11 10.32 -5.59 -2.50
CA ASP A 11 10.65 -5.36 -1.09
C ASP A 11 9.93 -6.37 -0.18
N GLY A 12 10.17 -6.25 1.14
CA GLY A 12 9.61 -7.15 2.14
C GLY A 12 8.67 -6.43 3.10
N GLY A 13 8.44 -7.05 4.26
CA GLY A 13 7.49 -6.59 5.25
C GLY A 13 7.78 -5.20 5.82
N MET A 14 7.13 -4.19 5.32
CA MET A 14 7.20 -2.81 5.82
C MET A 14 6.83 -2.75 7.31
N GLY A 15 5.71 -3.38 7.68
CA GLY A 15 5.13 -3.27 9.02
C GLY A 15 6.08 -3.67 10.15
N SER A 16 6.80 -4.79 10.02
CA SER A 16 7.71 -5.29 11.04
C SER A 16 8.89 -4.33 11.29
N LEU A 17 9.51 -3.84 10.23
CA LEU A 17 10.64 -2.91 10.33
C LEU A 17 10.21 -1.54 10.88
N VAL A 18 9.05 -1.05 10.46
CA VAL A 18 8.50 0.21 10.95
C VAL A 18 8.16 0.11 12.45
N MET A 19 7.53 -1.00 12.87
CA MET A 19 7.21 -1.21 14.29
C MET A 19 8.47 -1.26 15.17
N GLU A 20 9.52 -1.91 14.71
CA GLU A 20 10.80 -1.98 15.40
C GLU A 20 11.44 -0.59 15.53
N ARG A 21 11.49 0.19 14.46
CA ARG A 21 12.12 1.53 14.43
C ARG A 21 11.33 2.58 15.19
N ALA A 22 10.02 2.61 15.00
CA ALA A 22 9.15 3.60 15.60
C ALA A 22 8.79 3.29 17.05
N LYS A 23 9.05 2.05 17.53
CA LYS A 23 8.67 1.57 18.88
C LYS A 23 7.18 1.79 19.19
N ILE A 24 6.34 1.61 18.18
CA ILE A 24 4.90 1.81 18.28
C ILE A 24 4.19 0.57 18.83
N PRO A 25 3.05 0.73 19.52
CA PRO A 25 2.31 -0.37 20.11
C PRO A 25 1.65 -1.25 19.03
N THR A 26 1.41 -2.52 19.39
CA THR A 26 0.63 -3.44 18.56
C THR A 26 -0.76 -2.84 18.24
N GLY A 27 -1.18 -2.95 16.99
CA GLY A 27 -2.46 -2.41 16.52
C GLY A 27 -2.43 -0.95 16.08
N TYR A 28 -1.27 -0.30 16.17
CA TYR A 28 -1.11 1.03 15.58
C TYR A 28 -1.20 0.95 14.05
N LYS A 29 -1.90 1.88 13.45
CA LYS A 29 -2.01 1.99 11.99
C LYS A 29 -0.77 2.67 11.44
N ILE A 30 0.19 1.86 10.95
CA ILE A 30 1.51 2.36 10.51
C ILE A 30 1.43 3.36 9.36
N GLU A 31 0.36 3.34 8.60
CA GLU A 31 0.10 4.27 7.51
C GLU A 31 0.02 5.73 7.99
N LYS A 32 -0.34 5.96 9.27
CA LYS A 32 -0.31 7.30 9.87
C LYS A 32 1.09 7.89 9.89
N LEU A 33 2.13 7.06 9.95
CA LEU A 33 3.51 7.52 9.96
C LEU A 33 3.91 8.19 8.64
N ASN A 34 3.17 7.97 7.56
CA ASN A 34 3.35 8.74 6.32
C ASN A 34 3.20 10.26 6.57
N LEU A 35 2.40 10.63 7.58
CA LEU A 35 2.15 12.02 7.97
C LEU A 35 2.90 12.43 9.24
N GLU A 36 3.03 11.52 10.20
CA GLU A 36 3.54 11.81 11.55
C GLU A 36 5.07 11.69 11.63
N ASN A 37 5.65 10.73 10.88
CA ASN A 37 7.09 10.50 10.85
C ASN A 37 7.54 9.90 9.51
N PRO A 38 7.48 10.65 8.40
CA PRO A 38 7.80 10.17 7.06
C PRO A 38 9.24 9.65 6.93
N GLU A 39 10.16 10.17 7.74
CA GLU A 39 11.58 9.76 7.70
C GLU A 39 11.78 8.30 8.08
N ILE A 40 10.96 7.75 8.99
CA ILE A 40 11.00 6.32 9.34
C ILE A 40 10.59 5.49 8.13
N ILE A 41 9.51 5.85 7.45
CA ILE A 41 9.02 5.14 6.26
C ILE A 41 10.08 5.21 5.16
N LYS A 42 10.61 6.42 4.89
CA LYS A 42 11.67 6.61 3.92
C LYS A 42 12.89 5.73 4.21
N SER A 43 13.32 5.67 5.48
CA SER A 43 14.48 4.86 5.87
C SER A 43 14.30 3.36 5.60
N VAL A 44 13.07 2.85 5.69
CA VAL A 44 12.77 1.44 5.33
C VAL A 44 12.85 1.25 3.82
N HIS A 45 12.31 2.16 3.02
CA HIS A 45 12.44 2.12 1.56
C HIS A 45 13.92 2.17 1.13
N ASP A 46 14.71 3.07 1.73
CA ASP A 46 16.14 3.19 1.43
C ASP A 46 16.87 1.86 1.70
N ASP A 47 16.57 1.17 2.80
CA ASP A 47 17.19 -0.11 3.12
C ASP A 47 16.82 -1.20 2.11
N TYR A 48 15.55 -1.31 1.71
CA TYR A 48 15.14 -2.27 0.70
C TYR A 48 15.79 -2.00 -0.67
N ILE A 49 15.87 -0.73 -1.07
CA ILE A 49 16.57 -0.34 -2.30
C ILE A 49 18.05 -0.70 -2.22
N ASN A 50 18.71 -0.42 -1.09
CA ASN A 50 20.13 -0.75 -0.86
C ASN A 50 20.35 -2.25 -0.81
N ALA A 51 19.37 -3.03 -0.35
CA ALA A 51 19.41 -4.50 -0.37
C ALA A 51 19.19 -5.09 -1.77
N GLY A 52 18.79 -4.28 -2.75
CA GLY A 52 18.67 -4.71 -4.14
C GLY A 52 17.23 -4.79 -4.67
N SER A 53 16.22 -4.42 -3.91
CA SER A 53 14.84 -4.42 -4.40
C SER A 53 14.69 -3.60 -5.68
N ASP A 54 13.97 -4.14 -6.66
CA ASP A 54 13.64 -3.47 -7.93
C ASP A 54 12.32 -2.73 -7.85
N ILE A 55 11.42 -3.21 -6.98
CA ILE A 55 10.09 -2.64 -6.75
C ILE A 55 9.92 -2.44 -5.24
N ILE A 56 9.57 -1.24 -4.82
CA ILE A 56 9.18 -0.93 -3.44
C ILE A 56 7.68 -0.63 -3.35
N TYR A 57 7.07 -1.04 -2.26
CA TYR A 57 5.64 -0.85 -2.01
C TYR A 57 5.40 0.41 -1.18
N THR A 58 4.38 1.18 -1.54
CA THR A 58 3.96 2.31 -0.71
C THR A 58 3.50 1.83 0.67
N ASN A 59 3.67 2.63 1.72
CA ASN A 59 3.12 2.29 3.05
C ASN A 59 1.62 2.61 3.10
N THR A 60 0.81 1.83 2.35
CA THR A 60 -0.64 2.03 2.18
C THR A 60 -1.47 0.76 2.35
N PHE A 61 -0.88 -0.35 2.81
CA PHE A 61 -1.53 -1.66 2.98
C PHE A 61 -2.91 -1.59 3.63
N GLY A 62 -3.04 -0.93 4.78
CA GLY A 62 -4.30 -0.77 5.51
C GLY A 62 -5.01 0.56 5.24
N ALA A 63 -4.59 1.34 4.25
CA ALA A 63 -5.16 2.64 3.94
C ALA A 63 -6.48 2.50 3.18
N ASN A 64 -7.59 2.42 3.89
CA ASN A 64 -8.93 2.35 3.31
C ASN A 64 -9.97 3.11 4.15
N ARG A 65 -11.17 3.35 3.58
CA ARG A 65 -12.27 4.12 4.19
C ARG A 65 -12.84 3.52 5.48
N TYR A 66 -12.56 2.25 5.77
CA TYR A 66 -13.01 1.60 7.01
C TYR A 66 -12.04 1.83 8.17
N HIS A 67 -10.83 2.29 7.85
CA HIS A 67 -9.78 2.58 8.84
C HIS A 67 -9.56 4.09 9.05
N PHE A 68 -9.89 4.91 8.05
CA PHE A 68 -9.64 6.36 8.07
C PHE A 68 -10.82 7.13 7.48
N ASP A 69 -11.07 8.34 7.98
CA ASP A 69 -11.97 9.27 7.30
C ASP A 69 -11.41 9.70 5.94
N ASN A 70 -12.27 10.17 5.06
CA ASN A 70 -11.94 10.50 3.67
C ASN A 70 -10.76 11.51 3.56
N SER A 71 -10.75 12.54 4.41
CA SER A 71 -9.71 13.57 4.40
C SER A 71 -8.36 13.00 4.80
N THR A 72 -8.33 12.21 5.87
CA THR A 72 -7.12 11.55 6.37
C THR A 72 -6.63 10.49 5.38
N LEU A 73 -7.53 9.68 4.80
CA LEU A 73 -7.21 8.66 3.81
C LEU A 73 -6.46 9.25 2.61
N LYS A 74 -7.00 10.32 2.01
CA LYS A 74 -6.37 11.01 0.88
C LYS A 74 -4.95 11.46 1.21
N ARG A 75 -4.77 12.08 2.37
CA ARG A 75 -3.45 12.58 2.82
C ARG A 75 -2.46 11.43 3.06
N ILE A 76 -2.90 10.34 3.69
CA ILE A 76 -2.07 9.17 3.97
C ILE A 76 -1.59 8.52 2.65
N ILE A 77 -2.50 8.29 1.70
CA ILE A 77 -2.14 7.67 0.42
C ILE A 77 -1.20 8.57 -0.37
N SER A 78 -1.52 9.87 -0.49
CA SER A 78 -0.64 10.80 -1.21
C SER A 78 0.75 10.85 -0.58
N ALA A 79 0.85 11.00 0.74
CA ALA A 79 2.12 11.04 1.43
C ALA A 79 2.92 9.72 1.28
N GLY A 80 2.25 8.56 1.39
CA GLY A 80 2.91 7.26 1.18
C GLY A 80 3.51 7.11 -0.22
N ILE A 81 2.78 7.57 -1.25
CA ILE A 81 3.26 7.59 -2.63
C ILE A 81 4.45 8.56 -2.78
N ASP A 82 4.32 9.76 -2.24
CA ASP A 82 5.36 10.80 -2.33
C ASP A 82 6.66 10.32 -1.65
N ILE A 83 6.58 9.66 -0.49
CA ILE A 83 7.73 9.10 0.22
C ILE A 83 8.40 8.01 -0.60
N ALA A 84 7.64 7.02 -1.10
CA ALA A 84 8.18 5.93 -1.92
C ALA A 84 8.80 6.45 -3.21
N THR A 85 8.12 7.38 -3.89
CA THR A 85 8.63 8.01 -5.12
C THR A 85 9.90 8.81 -4.85
N GLY A 86 9.96 9.53 -3.73
CA GLY A 86 11.14 10.28 -3.30
C GLY A 86 12.33 9.40 -2.90
N ALA A 87 12.07 8.19 -2.41
CA ALA A 87 13.11 7.20 -2.09
C ALA A 87 13.60 6.43 -3.32
N ARG A 88 12.79 6.37 -4.39
CA ARG A 88 13.06 5.58 -5.59
C ARG A 88 14.38 5.96 -6.26
N ALA A 89 15.29 5.00 -6.38
CA ALA A 89 16.52 5.16 -7.17
C ALA A 89 16.25 5.00 -8.68
N HIS A 90 17.20 5.44 -9.50
CA HIS A 90 17.10 5.27 -10.96
C HIS A 90 16.92 3.80 -11.36
N GLY A 91 15.96 3.52 -12.22
CA GLY A 91 15.66 2.17 -12.71
C GLY A 91 14.85 1.30 -11.75
N LYS A 92 14.41 1.83 -10.60
CA LYS A 92 13.52 1.16 -9.64
C LYS A 92 12.07 1.63 -9.83
N PHE A 93 11.12 0.87 -9.32
CA PHE A 93 9.69 1.08 -9.49
C PHE A 93 8.98 1.21 -8.15
N VAL A 94 7.83 1.89 -8.16
CA VAL A 94 6.96 2.06 -6.99
C VAL A 94 5.62 1.38 -7.26
N ALA A 95 5.21 0.50 -6.35
CA ALA A 95 3.91 -0.15 -6.37
C ALA A 95 2.96 0.49 -5.35
N LEU A 96 1.72 0.77 -5.76
CA LEU A 96 0.65 1.00 -4.80
C LEU A 96 0.34 -0.31 -4.08
N ASP A 97 0.51 -0.33 -2.78
CA ASP A 97 0.21 -1.50 -1.95
C ASP A 97 -1.24 -1.47 -1.47
N ILE A 98 -1.99 -2.54 -1.77
CA ILE A 98 -3.39 -2.73 -1.39
C ILE A 98 -3.55 -4.04 -0.63
N GLY A 99 -3.84 -3.93 0.66
CA GLY A 99 -4.22 -5.05 1.52
C GLY A 99 -5.75 -5.21 1.66
N PRO A 100 -6.19 -6.17 2.48
CA PRO A 100 -7.60 -6.41 2.75
C PRO A 100 -8.30 -5.20 3.40
N LEU A 101 -9.60 -5.04 3.13
CA LEU A 101 -10.43 -3.98 3.73
C LEU A 101 -10.68 -4.18 5.24
N GLY A 102 -10.40 -5.38 5.76
CA GLY A 102 -10.68 -5.73 7.15
C GLY A 102 -12.18 -5.87 7.44
N LYS A 103 -12.97 -6.18 6.43
CA LYS A 103 -14.42 -6.38 6.50
C LYS A 103 -14.80 -7.75 5.93
N ILE A 104 -15.87 -8.31 6.47
CA ILE A 104 -16.51 -9.49 5.86
C ILE A 104 -17.29 -9.00 4.65
N ILE A 105 -17.11 -9.67 3.50
CA ILE A 105 -17.87 -9.39 2.29
C ILE A 105 -19.00 -10.41 2.19
N GLY A 106 -20.22 -9.91 2.00
CA GLY A 106 -21.42 -10.73 1.93
C GLY A 106 -22.27 -10.69 3.21
N GLU A 107 -22.91 -11.79 3.54
CA GLU A 107 -23.88 -11.86 4.64
C GLU A 107 -23.29 -11.42 5.98
N GLY A 108 -23.93 -10.43 6.60
CA GLY A 108 -23.50 -9.86 7.88
C GLY A 108 -22.32 -8.84 7.78
N GLY A 109 -21.87 -8.54 6.59
CA GLY A 109 -20.76 -7.59 6.35
C GLY A 109 -21.11 -6.50 5.34
N ILE A 110 -20.12 -6.14 4.53
CA ILE A 110 -20.30 -5.18 3.44
C ILE A 110 -20.67 -5.90 2.14
N SER A 111 -21.38 -5.22 1.24
CA SER A 111 -21.71 -5.74 -0.09
C SER A 111 -20.46 -5.79 -1.00
N GLU A 112 -20.51 -6.59 -2.06
CA GLU A 112 -19.46 -6.61 -3.10
C GLU A 112 -19.30 -5.23 -3.75
N GLN A 113 -20.39 -4.49 -3.93
CA GLN A 113 -20.33 -3.15 -4.50
C GLN A 113 -19.60 -2.17 -3.57
N GLU A 114 -19.87 -2.20 -2.27
CA GLU A 114 -19.15 -1.37 -1.29
C GLU A 114 -17.67 -1.69 -1.24
N ALA A 115 -17.31 -2.98 -1.32
CA ALA A 115 -15.91 -3.41 -1.36
C ALA A 115 -15.23 -2.92 -2.67
N TYR A 116 -15.87 -3.09 -3.81
CA TYR A 116 -15.37 -2.61 -5.10
C TYR A 116 -15.12 -1.09 -5.09
N GLU A 117 -16.10 -0.31 -4.60
CA GLU A 117 -15.96 1.16 -4.51
C GLU A 117 -14.87 1.59 -3.53
N ALA A 118 -14.64 0.81 -2.45
CA ALA A 118 -13.54 1.09 -1.53
C ALA A 118 -12.18 0.91 -2.20
N PHE A 119 -11.98 -0.17 -2.97
CA PHE A 119 -10.75 -0.38 -3.74
C PHE A 119 -10.57 0.68 -4.84
N LYS A 120 -11.64 0.99 -5.57
CA LYS A 120 -11.61 2.02 -6.61
C LYS A 120 -11.21 3.38 -6.07
N GLU A 121 -11.68 3.74 -4.87
CA GLU A 121 -11.27 4.98 -4.19
C GLU A 121 -9.76 5.03 -3.92
N ILE A 122 -9.18 3.95 -3.39
CA ILE A 122 -7.74 3.86 -3.12
C ILE A 122 -6.95 4.03 -4.43
N ILE A 123 -7.35 3.31 -5.47
CA ILE A 123 -6.67 3.27 -6.76
C ILE A 123 -6.73 4.65 -7.45
N ALA A 124 -7.90 5.30 -7.42
CA ALA A 124 -8.08 6.64 -8.00
C ALA A 124 -7.17 7.70 -7.35
N LEU A 125 -6.80 7.54 -6.07
CA LEU A 125 -5.88 8.44 -5.39
C LEU A 125 -4.42 8.28 -5.83
N ALA A 126 -4.09 7.12 -6.41
CA ALA A 126 -2.74 6.76 -6.88
C ALA A 126 -2.59 6.83 -8.40
N GLU A 127 -3.65 7.17 -9.14
CA GLU A 127 -3.66 7.21 -10.60
C GLU A 127 -2.50 8.04 -11.14
N ASP A 128 -1.76 7.46 -12.10
CA ASP A 128 -0.56 8.05 -12.74
C ASP A 128 0.65 8.36 -11.82
N LYS A 129 0.60 7.99 -10.53
CA LYS A 129 1.66 8.29 -9.58
C LYS A 129 2.53 7.07 -9.22
N THR A 130 2.05 5.88 -9.50
CA THR A 130 2.76 4.62 -9.24
C THR A 130 2.93 3.82 -10.52
N ASP A 131 3.96 2.97 -10.58
CA ASP A 131 4.28 2.19 -11.77
C ASP A 131 3.40 0.94 -11.91
N LEU A 132 2.88 0.42 -10.81
CA LEU A 132 2.00 -0.74 -10.74
C LEU A 132 1.18 -0.76 -9.45
N ILE A 133 0.22 -1.68 -9.38
CA ILE A 133 -0.58 -1.97 -8.19
C ILE A 133 -0.25 -3.38 -7.72
N VAL A 134 0.00 -3.55 -6.44
CA VAL A 134 0.13 -4.85 -5.78
C VAL A 134 -1.06 -5.06 -4.87
N ILE A 135 -1.73 -6.20 -5.07
CA ILE A 135 -2.84 -6.66 -4.23
C ILE A 135 -2.32 -7.86 -3.44
N GLU A 136 -2.15 -7.71 -2.14
CA GLU A 136 -1.50 -8.72 -1.33
C GLU A 136 -2.32 -9.15 -0.11
N THR A 137 -1.92 -10.27 0.47
CA THR A 137 -2.42 -10.79 1.77
C THR A 137 -3.95 -10.98 1.80
N MET A 138 -4.58 -11.18 0.63
CA MET A 138 -6.02 -11.42 0.52
C MET A 138 -6.36 -12.84 0.97
N THR A 139 -7.16 -12.97 2.02
CA THR A 139 -7.65 -14.27 2.54
C THR A 139 -8.98 -14.70 1.93
N ASN A 140 -9.66 -13.78 1.24
CA ASN A 140 -10.96 -14.02 0.59
C ASN A 140 -10.84 -13.83 -0.92
N LEU A 141 -11.17 -14.87 -1.70
CA LEU A 141 -11.10 -14.84 -3.17
C LEU A 141 -12.04 -13.79 -3.78
N ALA A 142 -13.22 -13.57 -3.21
CA ALA A 142 -14.15 -12.53 -3.69
C ALA A 142 -13.53 -11.14 -3.51
N GLU A 143 -12.91 -10.90 -2.37
CA GLU A 143 -12.21 -9.63 -2.09
C GLU A 143 -11.05 -9.39 -3.07
N ALA A 144 -10.19 -10.39 -3.27
CA ALA A 144 -9.09 -10.31 -4.24
C ALA A 144 -9.58 -10.02 -5.67
N ARG A 145 -10.70 -10.67 -6.07
CA ARG A 145 -11.32 -10.43 -7.37
C ARG A 145 -11.83 -9.00 -7.52
N LEU A 146 -12.48 -8.45 -6.49
CA LEU A 146 -13.03 -7.09 -6.51
C LEU A 146 -11.90 -6.05 -6.58
N ALA A 147 -10.82 -6.24 -5.81
CA ALA A 147 -9.64 -5.40 -5.89
C ALA A 147 -9.00 -5.42 -7.29
N ALA A 148 -8.85 -6.61 -7.88
CA ALA A 148 -8.32 -6.76 -9.24
C ALA A 148 -9.23 -6.17 -10.32
N LEU A 149 -10.56 -6.21 -10.14
CA LEU A 149 -11.50 -5.57 -11.05
C LEU A 149 -11.44 -4.04 -10.95
N ALA A 150 -11.24 -3.51 -9.75
CA ALA A 150 -11.09 -2.08 -9.53
C ALA A 150 -9.79 -1.51 -10.11
N ALA A 151 -8.75 -2.36 -10.25
CA ALA A 151 -7.44 -2.00 -10.80
C ALA A 151 -7.36 -2.04 -12.35
N LYS A 152 -8.41 -2.50 -13.01
CA LYS A 152 -8.50 -2.55 -14.50
C LYS A 152 -9.06 -1.27 -15.09
#